data_b495c0761c41abd3b7a3285e42dba234
#
_entry.id   b495c0761c41abd3b7a3285e42dba234
#
_cell.length_a   1.000
_cell.length_b   1.000
_cell.length_c   1.000
_cell.angle_alpha   90.00
_cell.angle_beta   90.00
_cell.angle_gamma   90.00
#
_symmetry.space_group_name_H-M   'P 1'
#
loop_
_entity.id
_entity.type
_entity.pdbx_description
1 polymer ?
#
loop_
_entity_poly.entity_id
_entity_poly.type
_entity_poly.pdbx_seq_one_letter_code
_entity_poly.pdbx_strand_id
1 'polypeptide(L)'
;VTSDQRVGPPSFGSERDMLRAFLDYHRATLAMKCEGLTDEELRRQSMPPSTLSLLGLVRHMAEVERAWFRRVFEDNDAPMVWSDEIDFQAAYDAGASTRHEAFAAWEAEVETSRRIEREARSLDQAGHQPRWGEDVSLRMVMVHVLLEYGRHNGHADFLREGVDGAVGA
;
A
#
# COMPACT_ATOMS: atom_id res chain seq x y z
N VAL A 1 -7.43 -24.51 7.20
CA VAL A 1 -7.28 -23.87 5.87
C VAL A 1 -8.28 -22.74 5.82
N THR A 2 -7.85 -21.54 6.11
CA THR A 2 -8.67 -20.32 5.88
C THR A 2 -8.89 -20.22 4.38
N SER A 3 -10.14 -20.21 3.94
CA SER A 3 -10.47 -20.02 2.53
C SER A 3 -10.01 -18.64 2.11
N ASP A 4 -9.21 -18.54 1.05
CA ASP A 4 -8.84 -17.25 0.46
C ASP A 4 -10.11 -16.49 0.07
N GLN A 5 -10.35 -15.35 0.72
CA GLN A 5 -11.54 -14.52 0.48
C GLN A 5 -11.26 -13.36 -0.49
N ARG A 6 -10.04 -13.29 -1.05
CA ARG A 6 -9.70 -12.24 -2.01
C ARG A 6 -10.48 -12.43 -3.31
N VAL A 7 -10.97 -11.35 -3.86
CA VAL A 7 -11.60 -11.36 -5.18
C VAL A 7 -10.51 -11.23 -6.25
N GLY A 8 -10.28 -12.31 -7.01
CA GLY A 8 -9.31 -12.31 -8.10
C GLY A 8 -9.66 -11.29 -9.20
N PRO A 9 -8.66 -10.66 -9.84
CA PRO A 9 -8.90 -9.79 -10.97
C PRO A 9 -9.59 -10.55 -12.12
N PRO A 10 -10.48 -9.89 -12.91
CA PRO A 10 -11.13 -10.53 -14.04
C PRO A 10 -10.13 -10.83 -15.16
N SER A 11 -10.38 -11.88 -15.92
CA SER A 11 -9.54 -12.25 -17.09
C SER A 11 -9.67 -11.29 -18.27
N PHE A 12 -10.78 -10.57 -18.35
CA PHE A 12 -11.09 -9.60 -19.42
C PHE A 12 -11.78 -8.37 -18.82
N GLY A 13 -11.61 -7.21 -19.43
CA GLY A 13 -12.23 -5.98 -18.99
C GLY A 13 -11.56 -4.75 -19.58
N SER A 14 -12.06 -3.56 -19.22
CA SER A 14 -11.37 -2.32 -19.56
C SER A 14 -10.03 -2.22 -18.80
N GLU A 15 -9.08 -1.47 -19.35
CA GLU A 15 -7.81 -1.21 -18.66
C GLU A 15 -8.03 -0.66 -17.24
N ARG A 16 -8.96 0.28 -17.10
CA ARG A 16 -9.29 0.90 -15.81
C ARG A 16 -9.82 -0.11 -14.80
N ASP A 17 -10.73 -0.99 -15.21
CA ASP A 17 -11.28 -2.02 -14.34
C ASP A 17 -10.21 -3.05 -13.95
N MET A 18 -9.31 -3.39 -14.87
CA MET A 18 -8.18 -4.28 -14.60
C MET A 18 -7.23 -3.68 -13.56
N LEU A 19 -6.81 -2.43 -13.74
CA LEU A 19 -5.91 -1.75 -12.80
C LEU A 19 -6.53 -1.65 -11.40
N ARG A 20 -7.82 -1.30 -11.33
CA ARG A 20 -8.58 -1.24 -10.07
C ARG A 20 -8.63 -2.59 -9.38
N ALA A 21 -8.99 -3.64 -10.12
CA ALA A 21 -9.12 -4.98 -9.58
C ALA A 21 -7.77 -5.54 -9.07
N PHE A 22 -6.68 -5.31 -9.80
CA PHE A 22 -5.35 -5.70 -9.34
C PHE A 22 -4.91 -4.93 -8.09
N LEU A 23 -5.17 -3.61 -8.02
CA LEU A 23 -4.89 -2.83 -6.82
C LEU A 23 -5.65 -3.38 -5.61
N ASP A 24 -6.95 -3.62 -5.75
CA ASP A 24 -7.77 -4.14 -4.64
C ASP A 24 -7.35 -5.56 -4.23
N TYR A 25 -6.96 -6.40 -5.17
CA TYR A 25 -6.41 -7.73 -4.87
C TYR A 25 -5.11 -7.65 -4.06
N HIS A 26 -4.19 -6.77 -4.45
CA HIS A 26 -2.91 -6.59 -3.74
C HIS A 26 -3.08 -5.92 -2.38
N ARG A 27 -4.02 -4.99 -2.23
CA ARG A 27 -4.42 -4.42 -0.92
C ARG A 27 -4.94 -5.51 0.01
N ALA A 28 -5.84 -6.35 -0.48
CA ALA A 28 -6.37 -7.49 0.28
C ALA A 28 -5.27 -8.51 0.63
N THR A 29 -4.28 -8.71 -0.25
CA THR A 29 -3.12 -9.56 0.01
C THR A 29 -2.30 -9.05 1.19
N LEU A 30 -1.99 -7.75 1.23
CA LEU A 30 -1.25 -7.16 2.36
C LEU A 30 -2.00 -7.35 3.68
N ALA A 31 -3.31 -7.09 3.69
CA ALA A 31 -4.16 -7.29 4.86
C ALA A 31 -4.14 -8.75 5.33
N MET A 32 -4.28 -9.70 4.40
CA MET A 32 -4.23 -11.14 4.67
C MET A 32 -2.91 -11.57 5.30
N LYS A 33 -1.76 -11.02 4.85
CA LYS A 33 -0.45 -11.33 5.44
C LYS A 33 -0.31 -10.86 6.89
N CYS A 34 -1.20 -9.98 7.35
CA CYS A 34 -1.23 -9.48 8.72
C CYS A 34 -2.31 -10.15 9.59
N GLU A 35 -3.15 -11.02 9.03
CA GLU A 35 -4.27 -11.63 9.77
C GLU A 35 -3.81 -12.56 10.90
N GLY A 36 -4.52 -12.47 12.04
CA GLY A 36 -4.31 -13.35 13.19
C GLY A 36 -3.07 -13.06 14.00
N LEU A 37 -2.23 -12.08 13.61
CA LEU A 37 -1.03 -11.69 14.34
C LEU A 37 -1.31 -10.61 15.38
N THR A 38 -0.63 -10.70 16.50
CA THR A 38 -0.59 -9.67 17.56
C THR A 38 0.22 -8.45 17.12
N ASP A 39 0.08 -7.33 17.82
CA ASP A 39 0.88 -6.12 17.56
C ASP A 39 2.39 -6.40 17.67
N GLU A 40 2.81 -7.24 18.64
CA GLU A 40 4.21 -7.62 18.80
C GLU A 40 4.72 -8.42 17.59
N GLU A 41 3.94 -9.40 17.12
CA GLU A 41 4.27 -10.19 15.94
C GLU A 41 4.32 -9.35 14.67
N LEU A 42 3.39 -8.41 14.50
CA LEU A 42 3.37 -7.49 13.37
C LEU A 42 4.58 -6.53 13.35
N ARG A 43 5.13 -6.16 14.52
CA ARG A 43 6.34 -5.34 14.63
C ARG A 43 7.64 -6.12 14.52
N ARG A 44 7.59 -7.45 14.53
CA ARG A 44 8.80 -8.30 14.53
C ARG A 44 9.59 -8.13 13.24
N GLN A 45 10.88 -7.83 13.38
CA GLN A 45 11.85 -7.83 12.28
C GLN A 45 12.36 -9.26 12.07
N SER A 46 11.55 -10.09 11.42
CA SER A 46 11.72 -11.55 11.36
C SER A 46 12.76 -12.03 10.35
N MET A 47 13.33 -11.12 9.54
CA MET A 47 14.28 -11.46 8.46
C MET A 47 15.60 -10.67 8.57
N PRO A 48 16.41 -10.88 9.64
CA PRO A 48 17.70 -10.19 9.79
C PRO A 48 18.63 -10.45 8.59
N PRO A 49 19.42 -9.47 8.14
CA PRO A 49 19.64 -8.15 8.74
C PRO A 49 18.60 -7.08 8.33
N SER A 50 17.53 -7.45 7.62
CA SER A 50 16.47 -6.51 7.28
C SER A 50 15.76 -5.99 8.54
N THR A 51 15.48 -4.68 8.54
CA THR A 51 14.69 -4.02 9.60
C THR A 51 13.20 -3.92 9.26
N LEU A 52 12.76 -4.50 8.16
CA LEU A 52 11.36 -4.51 7.77
C LEU A 52 10.51 -5.35 8.74
N SER A 53 9.29 -4.90 8.95
CA SER A 53 8.24 -5.62 9.67
C SER A 53 6.92 -5.52 8.91
N LEU A 54 5.99 -6.43 9.16
CA LEU A 54 4.66 -6.39 8.53
C LEU A 54 3.94 -5.07 8.84
N LEU A 55 4.01 -4.60 10.09
CA LEU A 55 3.37 -3.34 10.47
C LEU A 55 4.04 -2.14 9.79
N GLY A 56 5.35 -2.15 9.67
CA GLY A 56 6.10 -1.13 8.92
C GLY A 56 5.69 -1.09 7.44
N LEU A 57 5.41 -2.24 6.83
CA LEU A 57 4.90 -2.29 5.44
C LEU A 57 3.49 -1.69 5.32
N VAL A 58 2.57 -1.98 6.25
CA VAL A 58 1.22 -1.36 6.25
C VAL A 58 1.32 0.16 6.38
N ARG A 59 2.17 0.65 7.29
CA ARG A 59 2.43 2.09 7.45
C ARG A 59 3.01 2.70 6.18
N HIS A 60 4.01 2.04 5.58
CA HIS A 60 4.60 2.49 4.32
C HIS A 60 3.58 2.57 3.19
N MET A 61 2.68 1.59 3.07
CA MET A 61 1.67 1.61 2.02
C MET A 61 0.60 2.70 2.24
N ALA A 62 0.30 3.09 3.48
CA ALA A 62 -0.49 4.30 3.75
C ALA A 62 0.19 5.56 3.18
N GLU A 63 1.50 5.67 3.38
CA GLU A 63 2.29 6.79 2.84
C GLU A 63 2.35 6.78 1.31
N VAL A 64 2.50 5.60 0.70
CA VAL A 64 2.50 5.43 -0.78
C VAL A 64 1.15 5.85 -1.39
N GLU A 65 0.03 5.40 -0.82
CA GLU A 65 -1.32 5.77 -1.28
C GLU A 65 -1.51 7.30 -1.21
N ARG A 66 -1.15 7.92 -0.08
CA ARG A 66 -1.24 9.38 0.10
C ARG A 66 -0.35 10.13 -0.87
N ALA A 67 0.91 9.71 -1.00
CA ALA A 67 1.88 10.38 -1.85
C ALA A 67 1.44 10.38 -3.32
N TRP A 68 1.00 9.26 -3.84
CA TRP A 68 0.71 9.13 -5.27
C TRP A 68 -0.68 9.64 -5.66
N PHE A 69 -1.72 9.37 -4.87
CA PHE A 69 -3.07 9.82 -5.23
C PHE A 69 -3.34 11.26 -4.80
N ARG A 70 -2.97 11.66 -3.57
CA ARG A 70 -3.27 12.99 -3.08
C ARG A 70 -2.21 14.02 -3.48
N ARG A 71 -0.94 13.76 -3.19
CA ARG A 71 0.12 14.75 -3.41
C ARG A 71 0.52 14.87 -4.86
N VAL A 72 0.57 13.76 -5.61
CA VAL A 72 0.98 13.73 -7.01
C VAL A 72 -0.23 13.95 -7.94
N PHE A 73 -1.27 13.11 -7.83
CA PHE A 73 -2.37 13.19 -8.80
C PHE A 73 -3.33 14.36 -8.53
N GLU A 74 -3.77 14.58 -7.28
CA GLU A 74 -4.57 15.76 -6.92
C GLU A 74 -3.73 17.03 -6.73
N ASP A 75 -2.40 16.94 -6.79
CA ASP A 75 -1.47 18.06 -6.61
C ASP A 75 -1.77 18.88 -5.33
N ASN A 76 -1.93 18.20 -4.20
CA ASN A 76 -2.24 18.83 -2.93
C ASN A 76 -1.10 18.69 -1.89
N ASP A 77 -1.06 19.61 -0.94
CA ASP A 77 -0.05 19.69 0.13
C ASP A 77 -0.36 18.79 1.33
N ALA A 78 -0.97 17.60 1.11
CA ALA A 78 -1.25 16.68 2.21
C ALA A 78 0.05 16.37 2.98
N PRO A 79 0.05 16.48 4.34
CA PRO A 79 1.23 16.18 5.13
C PRO A 79 1.57 14.69 5.02
N MET A 80 2.79 14.32 5.43
CA MET A 80 3.13 12.91 5.60
C MET A 80 2.21 12.26 6.63
N VAL A 81 2.02 10.95 6.54
CA VAL A 81 1.19 10.21 7.51
C VAL A 81 1.93 10.04 8.83
N TRP A 82 3.25 9.78 8.77
CA TRP A 82 4.03 9.32 9.90
C TRP A 82 5.21 10.22 10.28
N SER A 83 5.32 11.38 9.68
CA SER A 83 6.41 12.32 9.92
C SER A 83 5.93 13.77 9.74
N ASP A 84 6.49 14.68 10.50
CA ASP A 84 6.26 16.12 10.33
C ASP A 84 7.06 16.70 9.15
N GLU A 85 8.11 15.99 8.73
CA GLU A 85 8.95 16.33 7.59
C GLU A 85 8.79 15.29 6.47
N ILE A 86 9.26 15.59 5.26
CA ILE A 86 9.24 14.65 4.13
C ILE A 86 10.28 13.54 4.38
N ASP A 87 9.86 12.52 5.08
CA ASP A 87 10.66 11.31 5.39
C ASP A 87 9.85 10.04 5.14
N PHE A 88 10.04 9.43 3.98
CA PHE A 88 9.38 8.16 3.63
C PHE A 88 9.92 6.96 4.42
N GLN A 89 11.10 7.08 5.04
CA GLN A 89 11.67 6.00 5.85
C GLN A 89 11.02 5.90 7.23
N ALA A 90 10.49 7.01 7.78
CA ALA A 90 9.77 7.03 9.04
C ALA A 90 8.57 6.06 9.08
N ALA A 91 7.97 5.77 7.92
CA ALA A 91 6.87 4.82 7.83
C ALA A 91 7.28 3.39 8.22
N TYR A 92 8.50 2.96 7.88
CA TYR A 92 8.99 1.60 8.18
C TYR A 92 9.29 1.38 9.67
N ASP A 93 9.58 2.44 10.41
CA ASP A 93 9.76 2.34 11.86
C ASP A 93 8.39 2.19 12.54
N ALA A 94 8.00 0.95 12.76
CA ALA A 94 6.75 0.64 13.44
C ALA A 94 6.77 1.04 14.93
N GLY A 95 7.97 1.14 15.55
CA GLY A 95 8.16 1.62 16.92
C GLY A 95 7.16 0.99 17.92
N ALA A 96 6.36 1.84 18.56
CA ALA A 96 5.27 1.46 19.44
C ALA A 96 3.88 1.46 18.76
N SER A 97 3.81 1.61 17.42
CA SER A 97 2.55 1.62 16.68
C SER A 97 1.77 0.32 16.88
N THR A 98 0.46 0.46 16.87
CA THR A 98 -0.48 -0.67 16.95
C THR A 98 -1.03 -1.03 15.58
N ARG A 99 -1.55 -2.26 15.45
CA ARG A 99 -2.35 -2.67 14.29
C ARG A 99 -3.46 -1.67 13.99
N HIS A 100 -4.19 -1.26 15.03
CA HIS A 100 -5.33 -0.36 14.90
C HIS A 100 -4.92 0.97 14.23
N GLU A 101 -3.85 1.60 14.71
CA GLU A 101 -3.37 2.88 14.15
C GLU A 101 -2.91 2.74 12.71
N ALA A 102 -2.08 1.73 12.41
CA ALA A 102 -1.51 1.53 11.10
C ALA A 102 -2.61 1.20 10.06
N PHE A 103 -3.53 0.30 10.39
CA PHE A 103 -4.62 -0.08 9.51
C PHE A 103 -5.64 1.04 9.31
N ALA A 104 -6.01 1.77 10.37
CA ALA A 104 -6.93 2.91 10.25
C ALA A 104 -6.37 3.98 9.30
N ALA A 105 -5.07 4.30 9.39
CA ALA A 105 -4.43 5.23 8.48
C ALA A 105 -4.39 4.69 7.05
N TRP A 106 -3.98 3.45 6.87
CA TRP A 106 -3.90 2.82 5.55
C TRP A 106 -5.28 2.70 4.88
N GLU A 107 -6.30 2.24 5.58
CA GLU A 107 -7.66 2.11 5.07
C GLU A 107 -8.26 3.46 4.67
N ALA A 108 -7.99 4.51 5.44
CA ALA A 108 -8.43 5.87 5.12
C ALA A 108 -7.79 6.39 3.82
N GLU A 109 -6.48 6.12 3.61
CA GLU A 109 -5.80 6.51 2.38
C GLU A 109 -6.25 5.66 1.18
N VAL A 110 -6.47 4.36 1.37
CA VAL A 110 -7.03 3.48 0.33
C VAL A 110 -8.40 3.98 -0.13
N GLU A 111 -9.30 4.34 0.80
CA GLU A 111 -10.62 4.85 0.41
C GLU A 111 -10.53 6.22 -0.29
N THR A 112 -9.60 7.06 0.15
CA THR A 112 -9.30 8.33 -0.53
C THR A 112 -8.81 8.09 -1.97
N SER A 113 -7.88 7.15 -2.16
CA SER A 113 -7.37 6.78 -3.48
C SER A 113 -8.47 6.23 -4.39
N ARG A 114 -9.36 5.39 -3.86
CA ARG A 114 -10.54 4.89 -4.59
C ARG A 114 -11.48 6.02 -5.02
N ARG A 115 -11.72 6.99 -4.13
CA ARG A 115 -12.52 8.17 -4.48
C ARG A 115 -11.87 8.96 -5.61
N ILE A 116 -10.59 9.29 -5.48
CA ILE A 116 -9.82 10.03 -6.49
C ILE A 116 -9.86 9.31 -7.84
N GLU A 117 -9.65 8.00 -7.84
CA GLU A 117 -9.72 7.19 -9.06
C GLU A 117 -11.12 7.25 -9.68
N ARG A 118 -12.20 7.10 -8.89
CA ARG A 118 -13.58 7.15 -9.40
C ARG A 118 -13.95 8.52 -10.00
N GLU A 119 -13.48 9.60 -9.41
CA GLU A 119 -13.78 10.98 -9.82
C GLU A 119 -12.95 11.45 -11.02
N ALA A 120 -11.84 10.79 -11.31
CA ALA A 120 -10.99 11.12 -12.44
C ALA A 120 -11.69 10.84 -13.77
N ARG A 121 -11.61 11.80 -14.71
CA ARG A 121 -12.27 11.75 -16.02
C ARG A 121 -11.75 10.63 -16.92
N SER A 122 -10.47 10.35 -16.85
CA SER A 122 -9.82 9.30 -17.65
C SER A 122 -8.50 8.86 -17.01
N LEU A 123 -7.96 7.74 -17.48
CA LEU A 123 -6.62 7.28 -17.10
C LEU A 123 -5.49 8.21 -17.62
N ASP A 124 -5.78 9.04 -18.60
CA ASP A 124 -4.84 10.01 -19.17
C ASP A 124 -4.90 11.38 -18.47
N GLN A 125 -5.80 11.56 -17.51
CA GLN A 125 -5.82 12.79 -16.70
C GLN A 125 -4.48 12.96 -16.00
N ALA A 126 -3.91 14.16 -16.11
CA ALA A 126 -2.60 14.49 -15.54
C ALA A 126 -2.70 14.92 -14.07
N GLY A 127 -1.72 14.50 -13.29
CA GLY A 127 -1.26 15.08 -12.04
C GLY A 127 0.18 15.55 -12.22
N HIS A 128 0.82 16.07 -11.16
CA HIS A 128 2.18 16.58 -11.21
C HIS A 128 3.09 15.88 -10.22
N GLN A 129 4.22 15.32 -10.68
CA GLN A 129 5.25 14.74 -9.83
C GLN A 129 6.37 15.75 -9.57
N PRO A 130 6.37 16.44 -8.42
CA PRO A 130 7.30 17.55 -8.16
C PRO A 130 8.76 17.12 -8.08
N ARG A 131 9.05 15.88 -7.69
CA ARG A 131 10.42 15.35 -7.63
C ARG A 131 11.06 15.21 -9.01
N TRP A 132 10.24 14.93 -10.02
CA TRP A 132 10.71 14.79 -11.40
C TRP A 132 10.54 16.07 -12.20
N GLY A 133 9.70 17.01 -11.73
CA GLY A 133 9.32 18.21 -12.47
C GLY A 133 8.49 17.88 -13.72
N GLU A 134 7.73 16.79 -13.69
CA GLU A 134 6.99 16.27 -14.84
C GLU A 134 5.54 15.96 -14.49
N ASP A 135 4.67 16.09 -15.48
CA ASP A 135 3.30 15.63 -15.37
C ASP A 135 3.24 14.12 -15.55
N VAL A 136 2.36 13.48 -14.79
CA VAL A 136 2.14 12.04 -14.83
C VAL A 136 0.65 11.74 -14.98
N SER A 137 0.30 10.68 -15.71
CA SER A 137 -1.10 10.28 -15.87
C SER A 137 -1.61 9.47 -14.66
N LEU A 138 -2.92 9.44 -14.46
CA LEU A 138 -3.54 8.52 -13.49
C LEU A 138 -3.12 7.06 -13.74
N ARG A 139 -3.03 6.65 -15.01
CA ARG A 139 -2.53 5.32 -15.38
C ARG A 139 -1.17 5.05 -14.76
N MET A 140 -0.24 5.98 -14.92
CA MET A 140 1.10 5.87 -14.35
C MET A 140 1.05 5.77 -12.82
N VAL A 141 0.25 6.60 -12.16
CA VAL A 141 0.05 6.56 -10.70
C VAL A 141 -0.46 5.19 -10.25
N MET A 142 -1.51 4.66 -10.90
CA MET A 142 -2.08 3.35 -10.56
C MET A 142 -1.08 2.20 -10.79
N VAL A 143 -0.34 2.22 -11.90
CA VAL A 143 0.70 1.22 -12.19
C VAL A 143 1.83 1.30 -11.16
N HIS A 144 2.27 2.50 -10.79
CA HIS A 144 3.32 2.68 -9.80
C HIS A 144 2.90 2.12 -8.43
N VAL A 145 1.71 2.46 -7.96
CA VAL A 145 1.18 1.96 -6.68
C VAL A 145 0.99 0.44 -6.72
N LEU A 146 0.56 -0.11 -7.87
CA LEU A 146 0.46 -1.56 -8.07
C LEU A 146 1.84 -2.25 -7.94
N LEU A 147 2.89 -1.67 -8.53
CA LEU A 147 4.25 -2.19 -8.41
C LEU A 147 4.79 -2.10 -6.98
N GLU A 148 4.47 -1.05 -6.24
CA GLU A 148 4.80 -0.92 -4.82
C GLU A 148 4.14 -2.04 -4.00
N TYR A 149 2.83 -2.28 -4.19
CA TYR A 149 2.15 -3.41 -3.54
C TYR A 149 2.75 -4.76 -3.95
N GLY A 150 3.00 -4.99 -5.24
CA GLY A 150 3.59 -6.24 -5.72
C GLY A 150 4.94 -6.52 -5.07
N ARG A 151 5.81 -5.50 -5.01
CA ARG A 151 7.11 -5.57 -4.35
C ARG A 151 6.98 -5.86 -2.85
N HIS A 152 6.14 -5.10 -2.16
CA HIS A 152 6.02 -5.20 -0.71
C HIS A 152 5.21 -6.42 -0.25
N ASN A 153 4.31 -6.94 -1.04
CA ASN A 153 3.67 -8.24 -0.76
C ASN A 153 4.68 -9.39 -0.83
N GLY A 154 5.66 -9.33 -1.76
CA GLY A 154 6.76 -10.29 -1.76
C GLY A 154 7.64 -10.19 -0.50
N HIS A 155 7.88 -8.98 0.03
CA HIS A 155 8.53 -8.83 1.34
C HIS A 155 7.66 -9.39 2.47
N ALA A 156 6.35 -9.13 2.42
CA ALA A 156 5.41 -9.62 3.43
C ALA A 156 5.33 -11.16 3.48
N ASP A 157 5.51 -11.84 2.35
CA ASP A 157 5.58 -13.31 2.29
C ASP A 157 6.70 -13.84 3.20
N PHE A 158 7.92 -13.34 3.02
CA PHE A 158 9.06 -13.77 3.84
C PHE A 158 8.94 -13.31 5.30
N LEU A 159 8.45 -12.08 5.53
CA LEU A 159 8.26 -11.59 6.89
C LEU A 159 7.23 -12.44 7.65
N ARG A 160 6.13 -12.83 7.00
CA ARG A 160 5.09 -13.70 7.59
C ARG A 160 5.66 -15.07 7.92
N GLU A 161 6.35 -15.70 6.97
CA GLU A 161 7.00 -16.99 7.18
C GLU A 161 7.98 -16.94 8.35
N GLY A 162 8.77 -15.87 8.46
CA GLY A 162 9.70 -15.66 9.57
C GLY A 162 9.04 -15.41 10.93
N VAL A 163 7.77 -14.96 10.98
CA VAL A 163 7.04 -14.73 12.22
C VAL A 163 6.43 -16.02 12.78
N ASP A 164 5.70 -16.77 11.96
CA ASP A 164 4.92 -17.91 12.40
C ASP A 164 5.00 -19.15 11.49
N GLY A 165 5.85 -19.11 10.47
CA GLY A 165 6.02 -20.23 9.52
C GLY A 165 4.92 -20.35 8.48
N ALA A 166 3.94 -19.43 8.44
CA ALA A 166 2.88 -19.46 7.44
C ALA A 166 3.41 -19.08 6.06
N VAL A 167 3.20 -19.94 5.09
CA VAL A 167 3.57 -19.76 3.68
C VAL A 167 2.34 -19.71 2.79
N GLY A 168 2.50 -19.13 1.61
CA GLY A 168 1.47 -19.10 0.59
C GLY A 168 0.91 -17.71 0.33
N ALA A 169 0.31 -17.60 -0.85
CA ALA A 169 -0.33 -16.39 -1.36
C ALA A 169 -1.84 -16.45 -1.16
#